data_d48a3e190b6b54198a96324422deca5c
#
_entry.id   d48a3e190b6b54198a96324422deca5c
#
_cell.length_a   1.000
_cell.length_b   1.000
_cell.length_c   1.000
_cell.angle_alpha   90.00
_cell.angle_beta   90.00
_cell.angle_gamma   90.00
#
_symmetry.space_group_name_H-M   'P 1'
#
loop_
_entity.id
_entity.type
_entity.pdbx_description
1 polymer ?
#
loop_
_entity_poly.entity_id
_entity_poly.type
_entity_poly.pdbx_seq_one_letter_code
_entity_poly.pdbx_strand_id
1 'polypeptide(L)'
;MIDTKPLVIVQGPVATRSGYGNHTRDLVRSLIAMNKYDIKIISLPWGACPMNALNEQDPKDKPIIDLFLKTKLQRQPDIFIQISVPNEFCIGPDGKPVKPGKFNIGITAGVETTVLPSDCIEGCNRMDLVIATSEFTANTIKNSVFTRVNNQTNKPEGELKCTTPVKVLFEGLDLDIYHKTNDLDPPVIDELAQIPESFCYLMVGHWMKGDIGQDRKDIGMTIKTFCETFKHTARQNKPALVFKGSGAGFSIMDRDQLQTKISSILSHYGTAAPSIYLLHGDLSDHEMNSLYNHPKIKAMISFTKGEGFGRPLAEFSLTGKPVVAPNWSGHLDFLHPEYCTLLTGSLTDVHASAADRFLLKESKWFTVQYQFASKVIKDIYKNYKRYLEKSRKQPHHIRTNFSMDKMTEVFNTMLSEIPLSVELKLPKLETAGNRPTLKLPKLKKVEA
;
A
#
# COMPACT_ATOMS: atom_id res chain seq x y z
N MET A 1 19.63 20.46 -30.21
CA MET A 1 18.37 19.71 -30.00
C MET A 1 17.96 19.89 -28.54
N ILE A 2 16.81 20.49 -28.27
CA ILE A 2 16.31 20.56 -26.90
C ILE A 2 15.87 19.13 -26.57
N ASP A 3 16.67 18.46 -25.76
CA ASP A 3 16.38 17.12 -25.27
C ASP A 3 15.18 17.25 -24.31
N THR A 4 13.99 17.07 -24.84
CA THR A 4 12.76 17.18 -24.02
C THR A 4 12.61 15.89 -23.23
N LYS A 5 12.68 16.01 -21.89
CA LYS A 5 12.46 14.87 -20.98
C LYS A 5 11.15 14.13 -21.35
N PRO A 6 11.13 12.80 -21.25
CA PRO A 6 9.89 12.04 -21.43
C PRO A 6 8.80 12.53 -20.47
N LEU A 7 7.56 12.69 -20.97
CA LEU A 7 6.42 13.10 -20.15
C LEU A 7 5.87 11.90 -19.40
N VAL A 8 5.85 12.01 -18.08
CA VAL A 8 5.27 11.00 -17.17
C VAL A 8 4.04 11.58 -16.49
N ILE A 9 2.90 10.91 -16.61
CA ILE A 9 1.71 11.20 -15.81
C ILE A 9 1.61 10.18 -14.69
N VAL A 10 1.50 10.67 -13.45
CA VAL A 10 1.19 9.85 -12.28
C VAL A 10 -0.25 10.13 -11.87
N GLN A 11 -1.10 9.12 -11.96
CA GLN A 11 -2.49 9.17 -11.49
C GLN A 11 -2.67 8.29 -10.27
N GLY A 12 -3.10 8.87 -9.15
CA GLY A 12 -3.29 8.14 -7.90
C GLY A 12 -3.74 9.03 -6.75
N PRO A 13 -3.96 8.46 -5.56
CA PRO A 13 -4.53 9.18 -4.42
C PRO A 13 -3.51 10.01 -3.64
N VAL A 14 -2.66 10.76 -4.33
CA VAL A 14 -1.47 11.47 -3.78
C VAL A 14 -1.80 12.39 -2.59
N ALA A 15 -2.97 13.03 -2.59
CA ALA A 15 -3.40 13.95 -1.54
C ALA A 15 -4.09 13.26 -0.34
N THR A 16 -4.27 11.93 -0.37
CA THR A 16 -5.04 11.24 0.66
C THR A 16 -4.18 10.70 1.80
N ARG A 17 -4.77 10.65 3.01
CA ARG A 17 -4.18 9.97 4.17
C ARG A 17 -4.54 8.49 4.17
N SER A 18 -3.92 7.77 3.24
CA SER A 18 -4.10 6.31 3.06
C SER A 18 -2.77 5.65 2.71
N GLY A 19 -2.68 4.33 2.84
CA GLY A 19 -1.50 3.56 2.40
C GLY A 19 -1.20 3.79 0.92
N TYR A 20 -2.21 3.76 0.06
CA TYR A 20 -2.06 4.10 -1.37
C TYR A 20 -1.62 5.55 -1.59
N GLY A 21 -2.11 6.51 -0.77
CA GLY A 21 -1.67 7.90 -0.82
C GLY A 21 -0.19 8.05 -0.45
N ASN A 22 0.25 7.41 0.63
CA ASN A 22 1.65 7.39 1.04
C ASN A 22 2.53 6.81 -0.08
N HIS A 23 2.17 5.64 -0.60
CA HIS A 23 2.93 5.00 -1.68
C HIS A 23 2.96 5.86 -2.95
N THR A 24 1.85 6.54 -3.30
CA THR A 24 1.83 7.47 -4.44
C THR A 24 2.81 8.63 -4.24
N ARG A 25 2.85 9.26 -3.04
CA ARG A 25 3.81 10.33 -2.73
C ARG A 25 5.25 9.85 -2.81
N ASP A 26 5.52 8.66 -2.31
CA ASP A 26 6.86 8.07 -2.31
C ASP A 26 7.36 7.79 -3.73
N LEU A 27 6.50 7.27 -4.61
CA LEU A 27 6.81 7.08 -6.03
C LEU A 27 7.04 8.42 -6.76
N VAL A 28 6.23 9.44 -6.47
CA VAL A 28 6.43 10.79 -7.04
C VAL A 28 7.75 11.38 -6.56
N ARG A 29 8.10 11.27 -5.26
CA ARG A 29 9.40 11.72 -4.72
C ARG A 29 10.56 10.98 -5.40
N SER A 30 10.42 9.68 -5.64
CA SER A 30 11.41 8.90 -6.39
C SER A 30 11.60 9.42 -7.83
N LEU A 31 10.52 9.71 -8.54
CA LEU A 31 10.59 10.29 -9.90
C LEU A 31 11.23 11.68 -9.91
N ILE A 32 10.93 12.52 -8.92
CA ILE A 32 11.55 13.85 -8.73
C ILE A 32 13.05 13.68 -8.50
N ALA A 33 13.47 12.78 -7.59
CA ALA A 33 14.86 12.51 -7.26
C ALA A 33 15.65 12.01 -8.48
N MET A 34 15.05 11.19 -9.34
CA MET A 34 15.68 10.73 -10.59
C MET A 34 15.97 11.87 -11.56
N ASN A 35 15.20 12.95 -11.54
CA ASN A 35 15.34 14.13 -12.41
C ASN A 35 15.42 13.84 -13.93
N LYS A 36 14.81 12.74 -14.38
CA LYS A 36 14.87 12.26 -15.78
C LYS A 36 13.62 12.58 -16.58
N TYR A 37 12.51 12.95 -15.93
CA TYR A 37 11.18 13.02 -16.51
C TYR A 37 10.57 14.43 -16.36
N ASP A 38 9.66 14.81 -17.30
CA ASP A 38 8.67 15.87 -17.09
C ASP A 38 7.46 15.22 -16.43
N ILE A 39 7.22 15.52 -15.15
CA ILE A 39 6.22 14.85 -14.33
C ILE A 39 4.99 15.72 -14.20
N LYS A 40 3.80 15.12 -14.37
CA LYS A 40 2.51 15.73 -14.00
C LYS A 40 1.69 14.74 -13.19
N ILE A 41 0.88 15.26 -12.27
CA ILE A 41 0.09 14.46 -11.32
C ILE A 41 -1.39 14.72 -11.52
N ILE A 42 -2.17 13.63 -11.53
CA ILE A 42 -3.63 13.64 -11.43
C ILE A 42 -4.00 13.00 -10.10
N SER A 43 -4.48 13.84 -9.16
CA SER A 43 -4.89 13.37 -7.83
C SER A 43 -6.29 12.75 -7.89
N LEU A 44 -6.43 11.56 -7.32
CA LEU A 44 -7.70 10.85 -7.16
C LEU A 44 -8.10 10.80 -5.68
N PRO A 45 -9.40 10.76 -5.36
CA PRO A 45 -9.87 10.42 -4.03
C PRO A 45 -9.60 8.93 -3.73
N TRP A 46 -9.61 8.55 -2.44
CA TRP A 46 -9.49 7.17 -2.01
C TRP A 46 -10.55 6.85 -0.95
N GLY A 47 -11.68 6.31 -1.39
CA GLY A 47 -12.82 6.05 -0.51
C GLY A 47 -13.22 7.31 0.28
N ALA A 48 -13.38 7.15 1.60
CA ALA A 48 -13.70 8.25 2.52
C ALA A 48 -12.46 8.88 3.17
N CYS A 49 -11.24 8.59 2.70
CA CYS A 49 -10.01 9.13 3.29
C CYS A 49 -9.91 10.64 3.07
N PRO A 50 -9.49 11.42 4.10
CA PRO A 50 -9.24 12.84 3.95
C PRO A 50 -8.20 13.14 2.87
N MET A 51 -8.39 14.23 2.12
CA MET A 51 -7.48 14.69 1.05
C MET A 51 -6.59 15.84 1.52
N ASN A 52 -6.10 15.80 2.75
CA ASN A 52 -5.30 16.83 3.39
C ASN A 52 -3.89 16.34 3.78
N ALA A 53 -3.37 15.35 3.06
CA ALA A 53 -2.07 14.78 3.36
C ALA A 53 -0.88 15.64 2.91
N LEU A 54 -1.11 16.60 2.02
CA LEU A 54 -0.08 17.50 1.50
C LEU A 54 -0.22 18.90 2.14
N ASN A 55 0.91 19.48 2.55
CA ASN A 55 1.01 20.80 3.11
C ASN A 55 1.87 21.71 2.22
N GLU A 56 1.30 22.80 1.70
CA GLU A 56 2.01 23.76 0.83
C GLU A 56 3.21 24.42 1.51
N GLN A 57 3.22 24.48 2.84
CA GLN A 57 4.30 25.07 3.63
C GLN A 57 5.42 24.06 3.94
N ASP A 58 5.19 22.76 3.67
CA ASP A 58 6.22 21.74 3.87
C ASP A 58 7.14 21.67 2.63
N PRO A 59 8.47 21.88 2.82
CA PRO A 59 9.44 21.78 1.74
C PRO A 59 9.46 20.41 1.04
N LYS A 60 9.04 19.34 1.70
CA LYS A 60 8.94 17.98 1.11
C LYS A 60 7.70 17.81 0.25
N ASP A 61 6.61 18.52 0.52
CA ASP A 61 5.34 18.40 -0.19
C ASP A 61 5.16 19.39 -1.32
N LYS A 62 5.73 20.59 -1.18
CA LYS A 62 5.64 21.63 -2.21
C LYS A 62 6.06 21.15 -3.60
N PRO A 63 7.17 20.40 -3.80
CA PRO A 63 7.53 19.88 -5.12
C PRO A 63 6.46 18.96 -5.73
N ILE A 64 5.72 18.20 -4.92
CA ILE A 64 4.60 17.35 -5.36
C ILE A 64 3.43 18.22 -5.81
N ILE A 65 3.06 19.24 -5.01
CA ILE A 65 1.94 20.14 -5.29
C ILE A 65 2.15 20.93 -6.58
N ASP A 66 3.38 21.36 -6.84
CA ASP A 66 3.75 22.11 -8.05
C ASP A 66 3.61 21.26 -9.34
N LEU A 67 3.60 19.93 -9.22
CA LEU A 67 3.43 18.99 -10.34
C LEU A 67 1.97 18.68 -10.70
N PHE A 68 0.97 19.16 -9.93
CA PHE A 68 -0.42 18.92 -10.26
C PHE A 68 -0.78 19.45 -11.64
N LEU A 69 -1.46 18.62 -12.42
CA LEU A 69 -1.89 18.96 -13.76
C LEU A 69 -2.99 20.06 -13.69
N LYS A 70 -2.63 21.30 -14.11
CA LYS A 70 -3.52 22.48 -14.06
C LYS A 70 -4.22 22.75 -15.39
N THR A 71 -3.72 22.16 -16.48
CA THR A 71 -4.23 22.42 -17.85
C THR A 71 -4.31 21.13 -18.63
N LYS A 72 -5.13 21.11 -19.70
CA LYS A 72 -5.23 19.95 -20.58
C LYS A 72 -3.87 19.61 -21.21
N LEU A 73 -3.54 18.32 -21.24
CA LEU A 73 -2.33 17.83 -21.91
C LEU A 73 -2.37 18.14 -23.41
N GLN A 74 -1.24 18.61 -23.95
CA GLN A 74 -1.10 18.92 -25.37
C GLN A 74 -0.57 17.75 -26.20
N ARG A 75 -0.04 16.70 -25.53
CA ARG A 75 0.45 15.48 -26.18
C ARG A 75 0.16 14.26 -25.30
N GLN A 76 0.13 13.09 -25.91
CA GLN A 76 0.04 11.83 -25.18
C GLN A 76 1.29 11.65 -24.30
N PRO A 77 1.15 11.27 -23.02
CA PRO A 77 2.29 10.98 -22.16
C PRO A 77 3.10 9.79 -22.70
N ASP A 78 4.42 9.86 -22.53
CA ASP A 78 5.31 8.77 -22.90
C ASP A 78 5.10 7.59 -21.92
N ILE A 79 4.92 7.89 -20.63
CA ILE A 79 4.59 6.91 -19.59
C ILE A 79 3.36 7.41 -18.81
N PHE A 80 2.39 6.54 -18.61
CA PHE A 80 1.26 6.74 -17.72
C PHE A 80 1.35 5.73 -16.57
N ILE A 81 1.42 6.22 -15.34
CA ILE A 81 1.50 5.41 -14.12
C ILE A 81 0.21 5.60 -13.35
N GLN A 82 -0.54 4.52 -13.13
CA GLN A 82 -1.77 4.56 -12.34
C GLN A 82 -1.60 3.73 -11.07
N ILE A 83 -1.77 4.38 -9.90
CA ILE A 83 -1.71 3.75 -8.60
C ILE A 83 -3.13 3.61 -8.08
N SER A 84 -3.68 2.39 -8.14
CA SER A 84 -5.06 2.08 -7.73
C SER A 84 -5.30 0.57 -7.59
N VAL A 85 -6.55 0.19 -7.32
CA VAL A 85 -7.01 -1.20 -7.46
C VAL A 85 -7.08 -1.57 -8.95
N PRO A 86 -6.71 -2.79 -9.34
CA PRO A 86 -6.50 -3.12 -10.76
C PRO A 86 -7.74 -3.00 -11.65
N ASN A 87 -8.96 -3.21 -11.14
CA ASN A 87 -10.17 -3.06 -11.92
C ASN A 87 -10.38 -1.63 -12.47
N GLU A 88 -9.74 -0.62 -11.86
CA GLU A 88 -9.78 0.78 -12.30
C GLU A 88 -8.69 1.11 -13.33
N PHE A 89 -7.74 0.21 -13.57
CA PHE A 89 -6.62 0.46 -14.48
C PHE A 89 -7.10 0.75 -15.90
N CYS A 90 -6.68 1.91 -16.43
CA CYS A 90 -6.99 2.36 -17.79
C CYS A 90 -8.49 2.31 -18.13
N ILE A 91 -9.34 2.79 -17.21
CA ILE A 91 -10.77 3.01 -17.45
C ILE A 91 -11.03 4.50 -17.59
N GLY A 92 -11.69 4.87 -18.68
CA GLY A 92 -12.13 6.24 -18.94
C GLY A 92 -13.38 6.63 -18.14
N PRO A 93 -13.76 7.93 -18.19
CA PRO A 93 -14.95 8.43 -17.49
C PRO A 93 -16.27 7.78 -17.92
N ASP A 94 -16.30 7.22 -19.13
CA ASP A 94 -17.45 6.49 -19.70
C ASP A 94 -17.46 5.01 -19.31
N GLY A 95 -16.54 4.57 -18.44
CA GLY A 95 -16.40 3.18 -18.00
C GLY A 95 -15.73 2.26 -19.01
N LYS A 96 -15.23 2.79 -20.13
CA LYS A 96 -14.59 2.00 -21.18
C LYS A 96 -13.06 1.98 -21.04
N PRO A 97 -12.41 0.91 -21.54
CA PRO A 97 -10.95 0.87 -21.60
C PRO A 97 -10.38 2.02 -22.46
N VAL A 98 -9.32 2.64 -21.95
CA VAL A 98 -8.58 3.71 -22.63
C VAL A 98 -7.08 3.39 -22.64
N LYS A 99 -6.31 4.05 -23.49
CA LYS A 99 -4.85 3.98 -23.52
C LYS A 99 -4.25 5.37 -23.32
N PRO A 100 -4.11 5.85 -22.06
CA PRO A 100 -3.69 7.22 -21.78
C PRO A 100 -2.25 7.50 -22.19
N GLY A 101 -1.32 6.60 -21.91
CA GLY A 101 0.09 6.72 -22.24
C GLY A 101 0.51 5.87 -23.44
N LYS A 102 1.70 6.16 -24.00
CA LYS A 102 2.35 5.28 -24.96
C LYS A 102 2.72 3.96 -24.28
N PHE A 103 3.16 4.02 -23.00
CA PHE A 103 3.39 2.90 -22.11
C PHE A 103 2.63 3.11 -20.79
N ASN A 104 1.86 2.11 -20.36
CA ASN A 104 0.96 2.21 -19.21
C ASN A 104 1.38 1.24 -18.10
N ILE A 105 1.61 1.77 -16.90
CA ILE A 105 2.03 1.02 -15.71
C ILE A 105 0.94 1.08 -14.67
N GLY A 106 0.47 -0.09 -14.22
CA GLY A 106 -0.44 -0.20 -13.08
C GLY A 106 0.35 -0.57 -11.82
N ILE A 107 0.18 0.18 -10.73
CA ILE A 107 0.81 -0.13 -9.44
C ILE A 107 -0.27 -0.42 -8.42
N THR A 108 -0.16 -1.55 -7.71
CA THR A 108 -1.20 -2.02 -6.80
C THR A 108 -0.66 -2.83 -5.63
N ALA A 109 -1.33 -2.70 -4.47
CA ALA A 109 -1.17 -3.61 -3.34
C ALA A 109 -2.05 -4.87 -3.47
N GLY A 110 -2.84 -4.99 -4.54
CA GLY A 110 -3.73 -6.11 -4.80
C GLY A 110 -4.88 -6.21 -3.81
N VAL A 111 -5.23 -7.45 -3.48
CA VAL A 111 -6.16 -7.80 -2.40
C VAL A 111 -5.48 -8.78 -1.45
N GLU A 112 -5.88 -8.74 -0.19
CA GLU A 112 -5.19 -9.48 0.86
C GLU A 112 -5.82 -10.88 1.08
N THR A 113 -6.06 -11.59 -0.04
CA THR A 113 -6.60 -12.97 -0.08
C THR A 113 -5.88 -13.80 -1.13
N THR A 114 -6.20 -15.07 -1.22
CA THR A 114 -5.54 -16.01 -2.17
C THR A 114 -5.93 -15.82 -3.63
N VAL A 115 -7.00 -15.06 -3.92
CA VAL A 115 -7.52 -14.88 -5.29
C VAL A 115 -7.85 -13.41 -5.53
N LEU A 116 -7.32 -12.85 -6.61
CA LEU A 116 -7.67 -11.53 -7.11
C LEU A 116 -8.95 -11.62 -7.97
N PRO A 117 -9.94 -10.72 -7.83
CA PRO A 117 -11.16 -10.73 -8.64
C PRO A 117 -10.90 -10.73 -10.16
N SER A 118 -11.83 -11.30 -10.93
CA SER A 118 -11.69 -11.42 -12.39
C SER A 118 -11.60 -10.07 -13.10
N ASP A 119 -12.38 -9.06 -12.67
CA ASP A 119 -12.31 -7.69 -13.20
C ASP A 119 -10.96 -7.01 -12.91
N CYS A 120 -10.31 -7.38 -11.79
CA CYS A 120 -8.95 -6.94 -11.47
C CYS A 120 -7.91 -7.60 -12.40
N ILE A 121 -8.09 -8.87 -12.76
CA ILE A 121 -7.22 -9.55 -13.75
C ILE A 121 -7.39 -8.91 -15.13
N GLU A 122 -8.61 -8.58 -15.54
CA GLU A 122 -8.86 -7.80 -16.76
C GLU A 122 -8.19 -6.44 -16.70
N GLY A 123 -8.22 -5.78 -15.54
CA GLY A 123 -7.52 -4.53 -15.30
C GLY A 123 -6.01 -4.64 -15.47
N CYS A 124 -5.39 -5.65 -14.89
CA CYS A 124 -3.98 -5.93 -15.09
C CYS A 124 -3.66 -6.10 -16.59
N ASN A 125 -4.51 -6.80 -17.34
CA ASN A 125 -4.31 -7.06 -18.77
C ASN A 125 -4.50 -5.82 -19.67
N ARG A 126 -5.02 -4.70 -19.13
CA ARG A 126 -5.05 -3.41 -19.84
C ARG A 126 -3.75 -2.62 -19.77
N MET A 127 -2.83 -3.03 -18.90
CA MET A 127 -1.54 -2.37 -18.70
C MET A 127 -0.43 -3.03 -19.55
N ASP A 128 0.64 -2.28 -19.80
CA ASP A 128 1.85 -2.78 -20.44
C ASP A 128 2.81 -3.39 -19.39
N LEU A 129 2.71 -2.95 -18.12
CA LEU A 129 3.42 -3.49 -16.95
C LEU A 129 2.55 -3.33 -15.70
N VAL A 130 2.51 -4.36 -14.85
CA VAL A 130 1.95 -4.27 -13.51
C VAL A 130 3.08 -4.35 -12.48
N ILE A 131 3.04 -3.45 -11.50
CA ILE A 131 3.96 -3.45 -10.37
C ILE A 131 3.17 -3.75 -9.10
N ALA A 132 3.54 -4.82 -8.42
CA ALA A 132 2.96 -5.25 -7.16
C ALA A 132 3.84 -4.79 -5.98
N THR A 133 3.24 -4.45 -4.85
CA THR A 133 3.99 -3.96 -3.67
C THR A 133 4.72 -5.06 -2.90
N SER A 134 4.47 -6.34 -3.21
CA SER A 134 5.11 -7.49 -2.57
C SER A 134 5.09 -8.73 -3.47
N GLU A 135 5.93 -9.70 -3.14
CA GLU A 135 5.91 -11.03 -3.78
C GLU A 135 4.55 -11.72 -3.60
N PHE A 136 3.92 -11.54 -2.44
CA PHE A 136 2.58 -12.07 -2.19
C PHE A 136 1.57 -11.50 -3.20
N THR A 137 1.53 -10.19 -3.37
CA THR A 137 0.62 -9.54 -4.33
C THR A 137 0.92 -9.97 -5.76
N ALA A 138 2.19 -10.03 -6.15
CA ALA A 138 2.59 -10.49 -7.48
C ALA A 138 2.16 -11.93 -7.75
N ASN A 139 2.33 -12.82 -6.78
CA ASN A 139 1.93 -14.22 -6.88
C ASN A 139 0.39 -14.37 -6.92
N THR A 140 -0.34 -13.58 -6.14
CA THR A 140 -1.81 -13.58 -6.19
C THR A 140 -2.31 -13.17 -7.58
N ILE A 141 -1.72 -12.12 -8.19
CA ILE A 141 -2.06 -11.70 -9.57
C ILE A 141 -1.79 -12.83 -10.58
N LYS A 142 -0.59 -13.45 -10.52
CA LYS A 142 -0.17 -14.48 -11.47
C LYS A 142 -0.96 -15.77 -11.35
N ASN A 143 -1.39 -16.13 -10.14
CA ASN A 143 -2.05 -17.41 -9.85
C ASN A 143 -3.57 -17.33 -9.89
N SER A 144 -4.18 -16.13 -10.01
CA SER A 144 -5.63 -16.00 -10.16
C SER A 144 -6.04 -16.33 -11.59
N VAL A 145 -6.78 -17.42 -11.75
CA VAL A 145 -7.25 -17.93 -13.05
C VAL A 145 -8.75 -18.19 -12.97
N PHE A 146 -9.49 -17.75 -13.98
CA PHE A 146 -10.93 -17.93 -14.11
C PHE A 146 -11.27 -18.58 -15.44
N THR A 147 -12.33 -19.38 -15.46
CA THR A 147 -12.91 -19.90 -16.70
C THR A 147 -13.85 -18.84 -17.28
N ARG A 148 -13.60 -18.42 -18.51
CA ARG A 148 -14.57 -17.62 -19.27
C ARG A 148 -15.70 -18.52 -19.75
N VAL A 149 -16.94 -18.07 -19.57
CA VAL A 149 -18.14 -18.78 -19.99
C VAL A 149 -18.89 -17.92 -20.98
N ASN A 150 -19.27 -18.50 -22.11
CA ASN A 150 -20.13 -17.84 -23.07
C ASN A 150 -21.56 -17.70 -22.48
N ASN A 151 -22.03 -16.47 -22.33
CA ASN A 151 -23.33 -16.16 -21.72
C ASN A 151 -24.54 -16.69 -22.52
N GLN A 152 -24.38 -16.99 -23.82
CA GLN A 152 -25.44 -17.50 -24.67
C GLN A 152 -25.51 -19.03 -24.67
N THR A 153 -24.34 -19.69 -24.66
CA THR A 153 -24.24 -21.15 -24.77
C THR A 153 -23.97 -21.84 -23.43
N ASN A 154 -23.62 -21.08 -22.40
CA ASN A 154 -23.18 -21.56 -21.08
C ASN A 154 -21.97 -22.52 -21.16
N LYS A 155 -21.16 -22.43 -22.22
CA LYS A 155 -19.98 -23.28 -22.43
C LYS A 155 -18.69 -22.53 -22.10
N PRO A 156 -17.66 -23.23 -21.59
CA PRO A 156 -16.33 -22.63 -21.42
C PRO A 156 -15.75 -22.13 -22.74
N GLU A 157 -15.21 -20.90 -22.75
CA GLU A 157 -14.56 -20.27 -23.92
C GLU A 157 -13.08 -19.93 -23.68
N GLY A 158 -12.45 -20.52 -22.68
CA GLY A 158 -11.05 -20.31 -22.37
C GLY A 158 -10.80 -19.83 -20.94
N GLU A 159 -9.58 -19.40 -20.68
CA GLU A 159 -9.13 -18.94 -19.38
C GLU A 159 -8.95 -17.42 -19.38
N LEU A 160 -9.30 -16.78 -18.24
CA LEU A 160 -8.89 -15.44 -17.91
C LEU A 160 -7.77 -15.52 -16.86
N LYS A 161 -6.59 -15.09 -17.23
CA LYS A 161 -5.41 -14.97 -16.35
C LYS A 161 -4.63 -13.70 -16.68
N CYS A 162 -3.75 -13.28 -15.79
CA CYS A 162 -2.87 -12.15 -16.06
C CYS A 162 -1.83 -12.56 -17.13
N THR A 163 -1.82 -11.82 -18.25
CA THR A 163 -0.86 -11.97 -19.35
C THR A 163 0.17 -10.85 -19.38
N THR A 164 -0.09 -9.76 -18.65
CA THR A 164 0.82 -8.63 -18.52
C THR A 164 2.00 -8.99 -17.63
N PRO A 165 3.23 -8.55 -17.96
CA PRO A 165 4.38 -8.70 -17.07
C PRO A 165 4.09 -8.12 -15.68
N VAL A 166 4.41 -8.88 -14.61
CA VAL A 166 4.26 -8.45 -13.21
C VAL A 166 5.63 -8.41 -12.56
N LYS A 167 6.02 -7.24 -12.06
CA LYS A 167 7.25 -7.00 -11.27
C LYS A 167 6.89 -6.62 -9.85
N VAL A 168 7.85 -6.76 -8.93
CA VAL A 168 7.70 -6.36 -7.53
C VAL A 168 8.51 -5.11 -7.25
N LEU A 169 7.85 -4.11 -6.66
CA LEU A 169 8.48 -2.92 -6.09
C LEU A 169 7.87 -2.69 -4.70
N PHE A 170 8.65 -2.92 -3.67
CA PHE A 170 8.22 -2.70 -2.29
C PHE A 170 7.94 -1.22 -2.00
N GLU A 171 7.23 -0.95 -0.91
CA GLU A 171 7.02 0.42 -0.42
C GLU A 171 8.25 0.88 0.36
N GLY A 172 8.97 1.88 -0.16
CA GLY A 172 10.16 2.44 0.48
C GLY A 172 9.82 3.26 1.73
N LEU A 173 10.67 3.17 2.75
CA LEU A 173 10.52 3.95 3.98
C LEU A 173 11.45 5.16 3.97
N ASP A 174 10.90 6.35 4.30
CA ASP A 174 11.66 7.57 4.54
C ASP A 174 12.39 7.45 5.90
N LEU A 175 13.71 7.24 5.85
CA LEU A 175 14.53 7.04 7.05
C LEU A 175 14.80 8.33 7.82
N ASP A 176 14.54 9.49 7.23
CA ASP A 176 14.58 10.77 7.95
C ASP A 176 13.39 10.91 8.89
N ILE A 177 12.27 10.28 8.57
CA ILE A 177 11.05 10.28 9.37
C ILE A 177 11.04 9.05 10.30
N TYR A 178 11.12 7.85 9.70
CA TYR A 178 10.99 6.60 10.44
C TYR A 178 12.36 6.06 10.87
N HIS A 179 12.69 6.28 12.12
CA HIS A 179 13.92 5.80 12.73
C HIS A 179 13.78 5.72 14.25
N LYS A 180 14.71 5.05 14.89
CA LYS A 180 14.79 5.02 16.34
C LYS A 180 15.23 6.40 16.86
N THR A 181 14.41 7.02 17.71
CA THR A 181 14.67 8.33 18.32
C THR A 181 14.19 8.38 19.78
N ASN A 182 14.75 9.32 20.55
CA ASN A 182 14.24 9.74 21.85
C ASN A 182 13.62 11.15 21.78
N ASP A 183 13.71 11.81 20.63
CA ASP A 183 13.07 13.08 20.36
C ASP A 183 11.65 12.79 19.88
N LEU A 184 10.67 13.07 20.73
CA LEU A 184 9.27 12.71 20.53
C LEU A 184 8.42 13.98 20.49
N ASP A 185 7.39 13.96 19.64
CA ASP A 185 6.43 15.07 19.55
C ASP A 185 5.65 15.27 20.86
N PRO A 186 5.59 16.50 21.39
CA PRO A 186 4.90 16.78 22.63
C PRO A 186 3.44 16.29 22.70
N PRO A 187 2.59 16.46 21.67
CA PRO A 187 1.23 15.92 21.68
C PRO A 187 1.16 14.41 21.94
N VAL A 188 2.09 13.64 21.39
CA VAL A 188 2.15 12.18 21.59
C VAL A 188 2.62 11.83 23.00
N ILE A 189 3.57 12.60 23.54
CA ILE A 189 4.03 12.44 24.93
C ILE A 189 2.87 12.70 25.89
N ASP A 190 2.15 13.81 25.73
CA ASP A 190 1.07 14.22 26.60
C ASP A 190 -0.10 13.23 26.59
N GLU A 191 -0.46 12.72 25.41
CA GLU A 191 -1.53 11.72 25.28
C GLU A 191 -1.14 10.40 25.95
N LEU A 192 0.06 9.89 25.71
CA LEU A 192 0.51 8.63 26.31
C LEU A 192 0.90 8.78 27.79
N ALA A 193 1.15 10.00 28.30
CA ALA A 193 1.36 10.24 29.73
C ALA A 193 0.14 9.83 30.56
N GLN A 194 -1.07 9.96 30.00
CA GLN A 194 -2.33 9.63 30.66
C GLN A 194 -2.51 8.11 30.90
N ILE A 195 -1.74 7.27 30.22
CA ILE A 195 -1.77 5.81 30.38
C ILE A 195 -0.91 5.44 31.60
N PRO A 196 -1.47 4.84 32.67
CA PRO A 196 -0.68 4.48 33.87
C PRO A 196 0.26 3.28 33.65
N GLU A 197 -0.06 2.38 32.68
CA GLU A 197 0.73 1.20 32.41
C GLU A 197 2.05 1.55 31.74
N SER A 198 3.15 1.00 32.26
CA SER A 198 4.51 1.18 31.70
C SER A 198 4.83 0.21 30.56
N PHE A 199 4.00 -0.80 30.35
CA PHE A 199 4.13 -1.79 29.29
C PHE A 199 2.87 -1.81 28.43
N CYS A 200 2.96 -1.22 27.24
CA CYS A 200 1.88 -1.20 26.28
C CYS A 200 2.27 -1.97 25.01
N TYR A 201 1.35 -2.80 24.54
CA TYR A 201 1.38 -3.30 23.17
C TYR A 201 0.71 -2.27 22.26
N LEU A 202 1.17 -2.18 21.02
CA LEU A 202 0.57 -1.33 19.99
C LEU A 202 -0.06 -2.22 18.92
N MET A 203 -1.24 -1.86 18.48
CA MET A 203 -1.90 -2.37 17.29
C MET A 203 -2.30 -1.19 16.40
N VAL A 204 -1.99 -1.27 15.10
CA VAL A 204 -2.30 -0.22 14.13
C VAL A 204 -3.13 -0.79 12.98
N GLY A 205 -4.25 -0.17 12.65
CA GLY A 205 -5.08 -0.58 11.53
C GLY A 205 -6.50 -0.05 11.53
N HIS A 206 -7.22 -0.30 10.44
CA HIS A 206 -8.63 0.06 10.32
C HIS A 206 -9.51 -1.13 10.67
N TRP A 207 -10.48 -0.92 11.56
CA TRP A 207 -11.49 -1.92 11.88
C TRP A 207 -12.67 -1.78 10.94
N MET A 208 -12.54 -2.37 9.79
CA MET A 208 -13.53 -2.29 8.72
C MET A 208 -14.65 -3.34 8.88
N LYS A 209 -15.29 -3.69 7.77
CA LYS A 209 -16.40 -4.63 7.67
C LYS A 209 -15.98 -6.04 8.10
N GLY A 210 -16.89 -6.75 8.75
CA GLY A 210 -16.76 -8.12 9.22
C GLY A 210 -17.22 -8.27 10.67
N ASP A 211 -17.76 -9.45 11.00
CA ASP A 211 -18.06 -9.85 12.39
C ASP A 211 -16.76 -10.01 13.19
N ILE A 212 -16.84 -10.17 14.51
CA ILE A 212 -15.65 -10.41 15.35
C ILE A 212 -14.92 -11.68 14.86
N GLY A 213 -13.64 -11.51 14.54
CA GLY A 213 -12.82 -12.58 13.97
C GLY A 213 -12.98 -12.76 12.45
N GLN A 214 -13.78 -11.92 11.81
CA GLN A 214 -14.05 -11.97 10.38
C GLN A 214 -13.71 -10.67 9.65
N ASP A 215 -13.18 -9.67 10.33
CA ASP A 215 -12.60 -8.48 9.70
C ASP A 215 -11.14 -8.75 9.25
N ARG A 216 -10.72 -8.09 8.18
CA ARG A 216 -9.40 -8.33 7.58
C ARG A 216 -8.23 -8.10 8.53
N LYS A 217 -8.32 -7.10 9.40
CA LYS A 217 -7.26 -6.79 10.37
C LYS A 217 -7.38 -7.61 11.67
N ASP A 218 -8.44 -8.37 11.82
CA ASP A 218 -8.73 -9.22 12.98
C ASP A 218 -8.64 -8.49 14.34
N ILE A 219 -9.12 -7.23 14.33
CA ILE A 219 -9.02 -6.29 15.46
C ILE A 219 -9.75 -6.87 16.68
N GLY A 220 -11.00 -7.33 16.46
CA GLY A 220 -11.82 -7.88 17.54
C GLY A 220 -11.18 -9.06 18.24
N MET A 221 -10.62 -10.00 17.48
CA MET A 221 -9.92 -11.17 18.06
C MET A 221 -8.56 -10.81 18.65
N THR A 222 -7.88 -9.79 18.16
CA THR A 222 -6.66 -9.27 18.79
C THR A 222 -6.98 -8.76 20.20
N ILE A 223 -8.02 -7.94 20.35
CA ILE A 223 -8.49 -7.43 21.67
C ILE A 223 -8.94 -8.61 22.56
N LYS A 224 -9.78 -9.51 22.06
CA LYS A 224 -10.25 -10.67 22.81
C LYS A 224 -9.11 -11.54 23.28
N THR A 225 -8.15 -11.88 22.41
CA THR A 225 -6.99 -12.70 22.75
C THR A 225 -6.12 -12.00 23.79
N PHE A 226 -5.95 -10.68 23.69
CA PHE A 226 -5.23 -9.89 24.68
C PHE A 226 -5.92 -9.96 26.05
N CYS A 227 -7.24 -9.80 26.12
CA CYS A 227 -8.02 -9.94 27.34
C CYS A 227 -7.89 -11.35 27.94
N GLU A 228 -8.05 -12.40 27.14
CA GLU A 228 -7.88 -13.79 27.59
C GLU A 228 -6.48 -14.04 28.18
N THR A 229 -5.46 -13.44 27.55
CA THR A 229 -4.07 -13.61 27.97
C THR A 229 -3.81 -13.05 29.36
N PHE A 230 -4.41 -11.88 29.69
CA PHE A 230 -4.05 -11.11 30.90
C PHE A 230 -5.18 -11.03 31.95
N LYS A 231 -6.37 -11.60 31.74
CA LYS A 231 -7.49 -11.55 32.70
C LYS A 231 -7.16 -12.03 34.10
N HIS A 232 -6.24 -13.00 34.24
CA HIS A 232 -5.80 -13.53 35.52
C HIS A 232 -4.50 -12.91 36.07
N THR A 233 -3.96 -11.88 35.38
CA THR A 233 -2.80 -11.12 35.87
C THR A 233 -3.28 -10.12 36.92
N ALA A 234 -2.53 -9.96 38.02
CA ALA A 234 -2.86 -8.96 39.05
C ALA A 234 -2.98 -7.57 38.42
N ARG A 235 -3.96 -6.77 38.86
CA ARG A 235 -4.36 -5.50 38.24
C ARG A 235 -3.16 -4.55 38.03
N GLN A 236 -2.31 -4.39 39.04
CA GLN A 236 -1.13 -3.52 39.01
C GLN A 236 -0.03 -3.98 38.05
N ASN A 237 -0.09 -5.23 37.59
CA ASN A 237 0.91 -5.84 36.71
C ASN A 237 0.35 -6.14 35.31
N LYS A 238 -0.89 -5.70 35.00
CA LYS A 238 -1.45 -5.91 33.66
C LYS A 238 -0.79 -4.97 32.65
N PRO A 239 -0.34 -5.45 31.50
CA PRO A 239 0.01 -4.57 30.40
C PRO A 239 -1.25 -3.99 29.76
N ALA A 240 -1.10 -2.91 28.99
CA ALA A 240 -2.17 -2.32 28.20
C ALA A 240 -2.03 -2.64 26.70
N LEU A 241 -3.09 -2.49 25.96
CA LEU A 241 -3.11 -2.47 24.50
C LEU A 241 -3.55 -1.09 24.02
N VAL A 242 -2.70 -0.42 23.25
CA VAL A 242 -3.04 0.81 22.53
C VAL A 242 -3.44 0.43 21.12
N PHE A 243 -4.68 0.71 20.76
CA PHE A 243 -5.18 0.55 19.40
C PHE A 243 -5.21 1.90 18.70
N LYS A 244 -4.27 2.12 17.77
CA LYS A 244 -4.26 3.24 16.85
C LYS A 244 -5.03 2.88 15.60
N GLY A 245 -6.21 3.45 15.41
CA GLY A 245 -7.01 3.12 14.25
C GLY A 245 -8.32 3.87 14.15
N SER A 246 -9.03 3.56 13.06
CA SER A 246 -10.36 4.07 12.74
C SER A 246 -11.18 2.96 12.07
N GLY A 247 -12.45 3.22 11.82
CA GLY A 247 -13.26 2.43 10.89
C GLY A 247 -13.01 2.89 9.45
N ALA A 248 -14.00 3.49 8.83
CA ALA A 248 -13.89 4.03 7.48
C ALA A 248 -13.51 5.52 7.42
N GLY A 249 -13.47 6.21 8.57
CA GLY A 249 -13.25 7.65 8.63
C GLY A 249 -12.64 8.09 9.96
N PHE A 250 -12.61 9.43 10.19
CA PHE A 250 -12.05 10.01 11.41
C PHE A 250 -13.10 10.90 12.13
N SER A 251 -14.39 10.64 11.91
CA SER A 251 -15.47 11.37 12.56
C SER A 251 -15.66 10.94 14.04
N ILE A 252 -16.34 11.78 14.81
CA ILE A 252 -16.76 11.45 16.17
C ILE A 252 -17.63 10.18 16.16
N MET A 253 -18.52 10.03 15.17
CA MET A 253 -19.38 8.85 15.05
C MET A 253 -18.56 7.58 14.81
N ASP A 254 -17.52 7.65 13.99
CA ASP A 254 -16.61 6.52 13.75
C ASP A 254 -15.92 6.10 15.06
N ARG A 255 -15.40 7.08 15.82
CA ARG A 255 -14.80 6.84 17.13
C ARG A 255 -15.77 6.16 18.09
N ASP A 256 -17.00 6.66 18.20
CA ASP A 256 -18.00 6.16 19.12
C ASP A 256 -18.45 4.72 18.74
N GLN A 257 -18.51 4.40 17.44
CA GLN A 257 -18.74 3.05 16.98
C GLN A 257 -17.61 2.09 17.37
N LEU A 258 -16.36 2.52 17.24
CA LEU A 258 -15.21 1.71 17.66
C LEU A 258 -15.20 1.50 19.18
N GLN A 259 -15.48 2.55 19.96
CA GLN A 259 -15.60 2.45 21.42
C GLN A 259 -16.70 1.46 21.81
N THR A 260 -17.84 1.48 21.12
CA THR A 260 -18.93 0.53 21.35
C THR A 260 -18.50 -0.91 21.07
N LYS A 261 -17.81 -1.17 19.96
CA LYS A 261 -17.26 -2.50 19.64
C LYS A 261 -16.27 -2.97 20.69
N ILE A 262 -15.35 -2.12 21.12
CA ILE A 262 -14.37 -2.43 22.18
C ILE A 262 -15.09 -2.74 23.48
N SER A 263 -16.02 -1.89 23.92
CA SER A 263 -16.79 -2.05 25.15
C SER A 263 -17.61 -3.34 25.16
N SER A 264 -18.17 -3.73 24.01
CA SER A 264 -18.88 -5.01 23.87
C SER A 264 -17.97 -6.21 24.14
N ILE A 265 -16.71 -6.17 23.71
CA ILE A 265 -15.76 -7.24 24.02
C ILE A 265 -15.37 -7.20 25.51
N LEU A 266 -15.08 -6.02 26.06
CA LEU A 266 -14.62 -5.86 27.44
C LEU A 266 -15.69 -6.23 28.45
N SER A 267 -16.98 -6.03 28.16
CA SER A 267 -18.10 -6.39 29.03
C SER A 267 -18.11 -7.85 29.46
N HIS A 268 -17.57 -8.75 28.61
CA HIS A 268 -17.44 -10.18 28.94
C HIS A 268 -16.40 -10.49 30.02
N TYR A 269 -15.51 -9.55 30.28
CA TYR A 269 -14.41 -9.71 31.25
C TYR A 269 -14.62 -8.90 32.55
N GLY A 270 -15.46 -7.88 32.51
CA GLY A 270 -15.71 -7.00 33.64
C GLY A 270 -14.40 -6.42 34.22
N THR A 271 -14.23 -6.51 35.52
CA THR A 271 -13.01 -6.02 36.24
C THR A 271 -11.75 -6.83 35.95
N ALA A 272 -11.89 -8.01 35.33
CA ALA A 272 -10.75 -8.83 34.93
C ALA A 272 -10.11 -8.37 33.60
N ALA A 273 -10.75 -7.47 32.85
CA ALA A 273 -10.19 -6.93 31.62
C ALA A 273 -8.86 -6.20 31.86
N PRO A 274 -7.83 -6.34 30.99
CA PRO A 274 -6.72 -5.40 30.90
C PRO A 274 -7.20 -4.09 30.26
N SER A 275 -6.41 -3.02 30.41
CA SER A 275 -6.71 -1.74 29.78
C SER A 275 -6.53 -1.78 28.27
N ILE A 276 -7.54 -1.27 27.55
CA ILE A 276 -7.48 -1.08 26.09
C ILE A 276 -7.71 0.41 25.83
N TYR A 277 -6.78 1.04 25.16
CA TYR A 277 -6.83 2.47 24.82
C TYR A 277 -7.04 2.62 23.33
N LEU A 278 -8.04 3.40 22.92
CA LEU A 278 -8.28 3.75 21.52
C LEU A 278 -7.64 5.11 21.23
N LEU A 279 -6.62 5.12 20.38
CA LEU A 279 -6.05 6.32 19.79
C LEU A 279 -6.68 6.54 18.42
N HIS A 280 -7.81 7.25 18.42
CA HIS A 280 -8.55 7.61 17.22
C HIS A 280 -8.16 8.99 16.72
N GLY A 281 -8.10 9.18 15.44
CA GLY A 281 -7.73 10.45 14.82
C GLY A 281 -6.57 10.29 13.84
N ASP A 282 -6.22 11.39 13.22
CA ASP A 282 -5.14 11.46 12.25
C ASP A 282 -3.84 11.87 12.93
N LEU A 283 -2.77 11.19 12.62
CA LEU A 283 -1.42 11.51 13.04
C LEU A 283 -0.55 11.76 11.80
N SER A 284 0.32 12.75 11.87
CA SER A 284 1.39 12.94 10.90
C SER A 284 2.39 11.78 10.95
N ASP A 285 3.22 11.66 9.93
CA ASP A 285 4.28 10.63 9.89
C ASP A 285 5.27 10.79 11.06
N HIS A 286 5.60 12.02 11.46
CA HIS A 286 6.44 12.31 12.63
C HIS A 286 5.76 11.89 13.94
N GLU A 287 4.49 12.22 14.12
CA GLU A 287 3.73 11.78 15.31
C GLU A 287 3.59 10.26 15.34
N MET A 288 3.42 9.59 14.18
CA MET A 288 3.43 8.13 14.11
C MET A 288 4.80 7.56 14.52
N ASN A 289 5.91 8.14 14.07
CA ASN A 289 7.23 7.72 14.52
C ASN A 289 7.43 7.95 16.03
N SER A 290 6.91 9.07 16.57
CA SER A 290 6.93 9.35 18.00
C SER A 290 6.13 8.33 18.81
N LEU A 291 4.93 7.95 18.33
CA LEU A 291 4.13 6.86 18.92
C LEU A 291 4.91 5.55 18.95
N TYR A 292 5.53 5.18 17.83
CA TYR A 292 6.32 3.94 17.73
C TYR A 292 7.52 3.92 18.69
N ASN A 293 8.19 5.05 18.87
CA ASN A 293 9.35 5.19 19.75
C ASN A 293 9.00 5.40 21.21
N HIS A 294 7.75 5.78 21.55
CA HIS A 294 7.38 6.10 22.93
C HIS A 294 7.80 5.01 23.93
N PRO A 295 8.38 5.36 25.09
CA PRO A 295 8.93 4.39 26.04
C PRO A 295 7.93 3.37 26.59
N LYS A 296 6.64 3.73 26.71
CA LYS A 296 5.58 2.81 27.14
C LYS A 296 5.21 1.78 26.08
N ILE A 297 5.36 2.11 24.78
CA ILE A 297 5.13 1.16 23.68
C ILE A 297 6.31 0.19 23.62
N LYS A 298 6.06 -1.10 23.90
CA LYS A 298 7.08 -2.13 23.99
C LYS A 298 7.12 -3.06 22.79
N ALA A 299 5.98 -3.37 22.20
CA ALA A 299 5.88 -4.29 21.07
C ALA A 299 4.69 -3.94 20.20
N MET A 300 4.77 -4.22 18.90
CA MET A 300 3.62 -4.19 17.99
C MET A 300 3.07 -5.59 17.78
N ILE A 301 1.76 -5.73 17.84
CA ILE A 301 1.05 -6.97 17.52
C ILE A 301 0.04 -6.72 16.39
N SER A 302 -0.02 -7.67 15.46
CA SER A 302 -1.00 -7.67 14.39
C SER A 302 -1.49 -9.10 14.16
N PHE A 303 -2.80 -9.31 14.05
CA PHE A 303 -3.39 -10.59 13.65
C PHE A 303 -4.00 -10.49 12.26
N THR A 304 -3.57 -9.49 11.49
CA THR A 304 -4.09 -9.25 10.15
C THR A 304 -4.21 -10.54 9.35
N LYS A 305 -5.31 -10.70 8.64
CA LYS A 305 -5.56 -11.87 7.80
C LYS A 305 -4.83 -11.80 6.45
N GLY A 306 -4.25 -10.63 6.14
CA GLY A 306 -3.43 -10.37 4.97
C GLY A 306 -3.04 -8.90 4.85
N GLU A 307 -1.89 -8.67 4.25
CA GLU A 307 -1.34 -7.35 3.90
C GLU A 307 -0.84 -7.38 2.47
N GLY A 308 -1.09 -6.33 1.71
CA GLY A 308 -0.43 -6.13 0.43
C GLY A 308 1.06 -5.87 0.61
N PHE A 309 1.41 -4.99 1.55
CA PHE A 309 2.78 -4.76 2.03
C PHE A 309 2.84 -4.80 3.56
N GLY A 310 2.07 -3.96 4.25
CA GLY A 310 2.05 -3.91 5.72
C GLY A 310 2.91 -2.76 6.27
N ARG A 311 2.80 -1.58 5.69
CA ARG A 311 3.61 -0.39 6.01
C ARG A 311 3.78 -0.10 7.50
N PRO A 312 2.74 -0.12 8.37
CA PRO A 312 2.92 0.12 9.81
C PRO A 312 3.87 -0.87 10.50
N LEU A 313 3.90 -2.13 10.05
CA LEU A 313 4.82 -3.14 10.57
C LEU A 313 6.27 -2.85 10.16
N ALA A 314 6.46 -2.37 8.92
CA ALA A 314 7.77 -1.99 8.42
C ALA A 314 8.31 -0.74 9.15
N GLU A 315 7.48 0.29 9.29
CA GLU A 315 7.81 1.53 10.03
C GLU A 315 8.17 1.25 11.48
N PHE A 316 7.33 0.49 12.19
CA PHE A 316 7.60 0.12 13.60
C PHE A 316 8.88 -0.70 13.74
N SER A 317 9.21 -1.54 12.77
CA SER A 317 10.43 -2.36 12.76
C SER A 317 11.71 -1.53 12.91
N LEU A 318 11.69 -0.25 12.43
CA LEU A 318 12.83 0.65 12.53
C LEU A 318 13.17 1.10 13.97
N THR A 319 12.24 0.93 14.91
CA THR A 319 12.48 1.19 16.34
C THR A 319 13.36 0.12 17.00
N GLY A 320 13.47 -1.07 16.41
CA GLY A 320 14.14 -2.23 16.99
C GLY A 320 13.36 -2.92 18.13
N LYS A 321 12.08 -2.54 18.33
CA LYS A 321 11.18 -3.20 19.29
C LYS A 321 10.56 -4.45 18.67
N PRO A 322 10.10 -5.42 19.49
CA PRO A 322 9.49 -6.66 19.00
C PRO A 322 8.26 -6.44 18.13
N VAL A 323 8.22 -7.13 16.99
CA VAL A 323 7.07 -7.23 16.09
C VAL A 323 6.52 -8.64 16.13
N VAL A 324 5.20 -8.75 16.26
CA VAL A 324 4.44 -10.00 16.18
C VAL A 324 3.42 -9.89 15.07
N ALA A 325 3.51 -10.75 14.06
CA ALA A 325 2.64 -10.73 12.88
C ALA A 325 2.37 -12.15 12.38
N PRO A 326 1.33 -12.37 11.56
CA PRO A 326 1.07 -13.68 10.96
C PRO A 326 2.22 -14.14 10.04
N ASN A 327 2.42 -15.44 9.93
CA ASN A 327 3.37 -16.02 8.98
C ASN A 327 2.74 -16.19 7.59
N TRP A 328 2.23 -15.08 7.03
CA TRP A 328 1.58 -15.08 5.72
C TRP A 328 1.43 -13.67 5.15
N SER A 329 1.52 -13.53 3.83
CA SER A 329 1.29 -12.33 3.01
C SER A 329 2.44 -11.32 2.92
N GLY A 330 2.18 -10.14 2.37
CA GLY A 330 3.20 -9.20 1.88
C GLY A 330 4.22 -8.71 2.91
N HIS A 331 3.87 -8.68 4.19
CA HIS A 331 4.84 -8.27 5.22
C HIS A 331 5.97 -9.29 5.46
N LEU A 332 5.86 -10.49 4.91
CA LEU A 332 6.96 -11.46 4.97
C LEU A 332 8.16 -11.07 4.11
N ASP A 333 7.99 -10.19 3.14
CA ASP A 333 9.10 -9.69 2.33
C ASP A 333 10.13 -8.95 3.18
N PHE A 334 9.70 -8.29 4.26
CA PHE A 334 10.57 -7.49 5.11
C PHE A 334 10.66 -7.95 6.58
N LEU A 335 9.72 -8.72 7.11
CA LEU A 335 9.80 -9.27 8.46
C LEU A 335 10.65 -10.54 8.48
N HIS A 336 11.92 -10.40 8.87
CA HIS A 336 12.83 -11.54 8.91
C HIS A 336 12.48 -12.49 10.08
N PRO A 337 12.31 -13.80 9.86
CA PRO A 337 11.82 -14.74 10.87
C PRO A 337 12.75 -14.89 12.08
N GLU A 338 14.06 -14.65 11.89
CA GLU A 338 15.02 -14.65 13.00
C GLU A 338 14.90 -13.40 13.88
N TYR A 339 14.35 -12.28 13.39
CA TYR A 339 14.30 -11.01 14.11
C TYR A 339 12.89 -10.67 14.59
N CYS A 340 11.86 -11.18 13.93
CA CYS A 340 10.46 -10.98 14.27
C CYS A 340 9.82 -12.25 14.80
N THR A 341 8.63 -12.16 15.39
CA THR A 341 7.87 -13.31 15.84
C THR A 341 6.69 -13.54 14.92
N LEU A 342 6.79 -14.57 14.09
CA LEU A 342 5.75 -14.92 13.13
C LEU A 342 4.80 -15.95 13.74
N LEU A 343 3.50 -15.62 13.72
CA LEU A 343 2.43 -16.45 14.29
C LEU A 343 2.00 -17.52 13.31
N THR A 344 1.92 -18.76 13.81
CA THR A 344 1.35 -19.88 13.06
C THR A 344 -0.17 -19.74 12.91
N GLY A 345 -0.72 -20.33 11.88
CA GLY A 345 -2.15 -20.30 11.58
C GLY A 345 -2.49 -21.18 10.37
N SER A 346 -3.65 -20.92 9.78
CA SER A 346 -4.12 -21.63 8.60
C SER A 346 -4.93 -20.70 7.68
N LEU A 347 -5.03 -21.06 6.41
CA LEU A 347 -5.92 -20.42 5.48
C LEU A 347 -7.37 -20.80 5.82
N THR A 348 -8.23 -19.80 5.96
CA THR A 348 -9.67 -19.94 6.20
C THR A 348 -10.44 -19.21 5.11
N ASP A 349 -11.65 -19.64 4.82
CA ASP A 349 -12.51 -18.99 3.83
C ASP A 349 -12.89 -17.56 4.29
N VAL A 350 -13.04 -16.64 3.33
CA VAL A 350 -13.56 -15.31 3.61
C VAL A 350 -15.02 -15.42 4.01
N HIS A 351 -15.34 -14.95 5.22
CA HIS A 351 -16.70 -15.01 5.76
C HIS A 351 -17.66 -14.05 5.02
N ALA A 352 -18.91 -14.43 4.88
CA ALA A 352 -19.93 -13.64 4.18
C ALA A 352 -20.08 -12.20 4.74
N SER A 353 -19.86 -12.00 6.07
CA SER A 353 -19.93 -10.67 6.70
C SER A 353 -18.82 -9.71 6.23
N ALA A 354 -17.70 -10.23 5.75
CA ALA A 354 -16.57 -9.46 5.23
C ALA A 354 -16.54 -9.42 3.71
N ALA A 355 -17.15 -10.40 3.05
CA ALA A 355 -17.11 -10.54 1.61
C ALA A 355 -17.73 -9.33 0.88
N ASP A 356 -17.10 -8.94 -0.21
CA ASP A 356 -17.57 -7.91 -1.14
C ASP A 356 -17.00 -8.17 -2.55
N ARG A 357 -17.01 -7.16 -3.41
CA ARG A 357 -16.47 -7.28 -4.78
C ARG A 357 -14.96 -7.52 -4.84
N PHE A 358 -14.21 -7.21 -3.79
CA PHE A 358 -12.75 -7.41 -3.72
C PHE A 358 -12.39 -8.64 -2.89
N LEU A 359 -13.03 -8.81 -1.74
CA LEU A 359 -12.83 -9.95 -0.86
C LEU A 359 -13.82 -11.04 -1.26
N LEU A 360 -13.44 -11.87 -2.22
CA LEU A 360 -14.31 -12.92 -2.76
C LEU A 360 -14.56 -13.98 -1.71
N LYS A 361 -15.82 -14.42 -1.58
CA LYS A 361 -16.24 -15.49 -0.66
C LYS A 361 -15.52 -16.82 -0.93
N GLU A 362 -15.16 -17.07 -2.18
CA GLU A 362 -14.45 -18.27 -2.65
C GLU A 362 -12.95 -18.21 -2.38
N SER A 363 -12.43 -17.03 -1.96
CA SER A 363 -11.03 -16.84 -1.62
C SER A 363 -10.76 -17.17 -0.16
N LYS A 364 -9.49 -17.29 0.18
CA LYS A 364 -9.02 -17.56 1.54
C LYS A 364 -8.07 -16.46 2.00
N TRP A 365 -8.04 -16.29 3.32
CA TRP A 365 -7.08 -15.47 4.02
C TRP A 365 -6.51 -16.22 5.23
N PHE A 366 -5.51 -15.67 5.88
CA PHE A 366 -4.84 -16.36 6.96
C PHE A 366 -5.47 -16.02 8.32
N THR A 367 -5.74 -17.04 9.13
CA THR A 367 -6.20 -16.87 10.51
C THR A 367 -5.17 -17.46 11.46
N VAL A 368 -4.66 -16.66 12.38
CA VAL A 368 -3.67 -17.08 13.37
C VAL A 368 -4.27 -18.07 14.37
N GLN A 369 -3.43 -18.92 14.95
CA GLN A 369 -3.81 -19.73 16.10
C GLN A 369 -3.82 -18.86 17.35
N TYR A 370 -5.01 -18.40 17.78
CA TYR A 370 -5.15 -17.43 18.89
C TYR A 370 -4.54 -17.94 20.20
N GLN A 371 -4.62 -19.26 20.47
CA GLN A 371 -3.98 -19.86 21.65
C GLN A 371 -2.45 -19.74 21.60
N PHE A 372 -1.84 -19.94 20.44
CA PHE A 372 -0.41 -19.73 20.25
C PHE A 372 -0.05 -18.25 20.37
N ALA A 373 -0.82 -17.38 19.74
CA ALA A 373 -0.65 -15.93 19.85
C ALA A 373 -0.74 -15.43 21.30
N SER A 374 -1.69 -15.94 22.09
CA SER A 374 -1.81 -15.66 23.53
C SER A 374 -0.54 -16.05 24.29
N LYS A 375 0.02 -17.25 24.02
CA LYS A 375 1.28 -17.71 24.64
C LYS A 375 2.44 -16.78 24.28
N VAL A 376 2.57 -16.39 23.01
CA VAL A 376 3.59 -15.46 22.50
C VAL A 376 3.49 -14.11 23.20
N ILE A 377 2.30 -13.50 23.23
CA ILE A 377 2.06 -12.20 23.87
C ILE A 377 2.44 -12.27 25.34
N LYS A 378 2.01 -13.32 26.07
CA LYS A 378 2.35 -13.51 27.47
C LYS A 378 3.86 -13.69 27.69
N ASP A 379 4.53 -14.40 26.81
CA ASP A 379 5.96 -14.65 26.88
C ASP A 379 6.78 -13.38 26.61
N ILE A 380 6.37 -12.56 25.63
CA ILE A 380 6.99 -11.23 25.38
C ILE A 380 6.92 -10.37 26.64
N TYR A 381 5.76 -10.31 27.30
CA TYR A 381 5.59 -9.53 28.53
C TYR A 381 6.54 -9.98 29.64
N LYS A 382 6.65 -11.30 29.84
CA LYS A 382 7.51 -11.89 30.89
C LYS A 382 9.01 -11.81 30.58
N ASN A 383 9.37 -11.97 29.32
CA ASN A 383 10.74 -12.15 28.85
C ASN A 383 11.15 -11.06 27.85
N TYR A 384 10.68 -9.82 28.05
CA TYR A 384 10.82 -8.71 27.09
C TYR A 384 12.25 -8.51 26.59
N LYS A 385 13.25 -8.56 27.49
CA LYS A 385 14.67 -8.38 27.12
C LYS A 385 15.12 -9.35 26.02
N ARG A 386 14.70 -10.61 26.09
CA ARG A 386 15.03 -11.62 25.07
C ARG A 386 14.46 -11.27 23.72
N TYR A 387 13.20 -10.81 23.67
CA TYR A 387 12.57 -10.41 22.43
C TYR A 387 13.13 -9.12 21.86
N LEU A 388 13.48 -8.17 22.72
CA LEU A 388 14.15 -6.93 22.32
C LEU A 388 15.53 -7.22 21.71
N GLU A 389 16.30 -8.17 22.30
CA GLU A 389 17.58 -8.61 21.76
C GLU A 389 17.42 -9.25 20.38
N LYS A 390 16.41 -10.13 20.23
CA LYS A 390 16.06 -10.75 18.96
C LYS A 390 15.78 -9.69 17.88
N SER A 391 15.04 -8.62 18.21
CA SER A 391 14.56 -7.62 17.25
C SER A 391 15.64 -6.61 16.82
N ARG A 392 16.79 -6.55 17.50
CA ARG A 392 17.83 -5.50 17.26
C ARG A 392 18.37 -5.47 15.84
N LYS A 393 18.33 -6.59 15.12
CA LYS A 393 18.83 -6.67 13.74
C LYS A 393 17.79 -6.26 12.70
N GLN A 394 16.52 -6.26 13.04
CA GLN A 394 15.43 -5.92 12.12
C GLN A 394 15.55 -4.51 11.54
N PRO A 395 15.89 -3.44 12.31
CA PRO A 395 16.11 -2.11 11.76
C PRO A 395 17.20 -2.05 10.68
N HIS A 396 18.27 -2.81 10.85
CA HIS A 396 19.35 -2.85 9.85
C HIS A 396 18.84 -3.48 8.55
N HIS A 397 18.12 -4.60 8.66
CA HIS A 397 17.51 -5.27 7.51
C HIS A 397 16.57 -4.34 6.73
N ILE A 398 15.70 -3.59 7.44
CA ILE A 398 14.80 -2.61 6.81
C ILE A 398 15.59 -1.48 6.13
N ARG A 399 16.52 -0.84 6.83
CA ARG A 399 17.31 0.28 6.27
C ARG A 399 18.06 -0.11 5.01
N THR A 400 18.60 -1.31 4.98
CA THR A 400 19.42 -1.77 3.84
C THR A 400 18.58 -2.13 2.62
N ASN A 401 17.41 -2.75 2.83
CA ASN A 401 16.68 -3.39 1.74
C ASN A 401 15.35 -2.69 1.39
N PHE A 402 14.79 -1.87 2.29
CA PHE A 402 13.45 -1.30 2.16
C PHE A 402 13.42 0.23 2.39
N SER A 403 14.55 0.90 2.24
CA SER A 403 14.61 2.37 2.28
C SER A 403 14.00 2.99 1.01
N MET A 404 13.63 4.27 1.10
CA MET A 404 13.19 5.08 -0.04
C MET A 404 14.25 5.10 -1.16
N ASP A 405 15.53 5.24 -0.79
CA ASP A 405 16.63 5.25 -1.76
C ASP A 405 16.71 3.92 -2.52
N LYS A 406 16.57 2.79 -1.80
CA LYS A 406 16.58 1.46 -2.43
C LYS A 406 15.37 1.25 -3.34
N MET A 407 14.18 1.69 -2.93
CA MET A 407 13.00 1.68 -3.79
C MET A 407 13.23 2.53 -5.05
N THR A 408 13.80 3.72 -4.90
CA THR A 408 14.11 4.63 -6.03
C THR A 408 15.08 3.99 -7.02
N GLU A 409 16.13 3.33 -6.53
CA GLU A 409 17.09 2.58 -7.36
C GLU A 409 16.40 1.49 -8.19
N VAL A 410 15.59 0.64 -7.51
CA VAL A 410 14.86 -0.45 -8.17
C VAL A 410 13.85 0.10 -9.18
N PHE A 411 13.10 1.13 -8.80
CA PHE A 411 12.11 1.76 -9.68
C PHE A 411 12.78 2.39 -10.91
N ASN A 412 13.92 3.09 -10.73
CA ASN A 412 14.69 3.65 -11.84
C ASN A 412 15.16 2.56 -12.81
N THR A 413 15.60 1.41 -12.31
CA THR A 413 15.97 0.26 -13.14
C THR A 413 14.79 -0.23 -13.95
N MET A 414 13.61 -0.40 -13.32
CA MET A 414 12.40 -0.83 -14.02
C MET A 414 11.98 0.13 -15.13
N LEU A 415 12.05 1.45 -14.87
CA LEU A 415 11.68 2.47 -15.85
C LEU A 415 12.69 2.56 -17.01
N SER A 416 13.97 2.28 -16.76
CA SER A 416 15.01 2.30 -17.82
C SER A 416 14.87 1.16 -18.83
N GLU A 417 14.16 0.10 -18.49
CA GLU A 417 13.86 -1.04 -19.38
C GLU A 417 12.66 -0.76 -20.31
N ILE A 418 11.95 0.34 -20.12
CA ILE A 418 10.78 0.68 -20.94
C ILE A 418 11.27 1.13 -22.32
N PRO A 419 10.78 0.52 -23.41
CA PRO A 419 11.11 0.94 -24.77
C PRO A 419 10.41 2.26 -25.09
N LEU A 420 10.99 3.38 -24.68
CA LEU A 420 10.50 4.69 -25.10
C LEU A 420 10.90 4.90 -26.56
N SER A 421 9.92 5.00 -27.45
CA SER A 421 10.17 5.39 -28.84
C SER A 421 10.76 6.79 -28.87
N VAL A 422 12.01 6.92 -29.29
CA VAL A 422 12.58 8.21 -29.64
C VAL A 422 11.80 8.70 -30.86
N GLU A 423 11.00 9.76 -30.72
CA GLU A 423 10.43 10.43 -31.88
C GLU A 423 11.61 10.97 -32.72
N LEU A 424 11.96 10.25 -33.77
CA LEU A 424 12.80 10.78 -34.82
C LEU A 424 12.04 11.95 -35.46
N LYS A 425 12.33 13.19 -35.02
CA LYS A 425 11.93 14.37 -35.76
C LYS A 425 12.71 14.32 -37.07
N LEU A 426 12.09 13.71 -38.07
CA LEU A 426 12.61 13.86 -39.43
C LEU A 426 12.74 15.36 -39.72
N PRO A 427 13.88 15.82 -40.24
CA PRO A 427 14.03 17.21 -40.64
C PRO A 427 12.88 17.52 -41.60
N LYS A 428 12.18 18.64 -41.40
CA LYS A 428 11.19 19.13 -42.37
C LYS A 428 11.94 19.17 -43.70
N LEU A 429 11.50 18.34 -44.67
CA LEU A 429 11.92 18.49 -46.04
C LEU A 429 11.58 19.93 -46.42
N GLU A 430 12.62 20.76 -46.56
CA GLU A 430 12.46 22.05 -47.25
C GLU A 430 11.89 21.71 -48.60
N THR A 431 10.70 22.21 -48.89
CA THR A 431 10.14 22.13 -50.21
C THR A 431 11.12 22.78 -51.14
N ALA A 432 11.82 21.98 -51.93
CA ALA A 432 12.78 22.44 -52.90
C ALA A 432 12.10 23.53 -53.74
N GLY A 433 12.48 24.79 -53.50
CA GLY A 433 12.12 25.89 -54.35
C GLY A 433 12.61 25.57 -55.75
N ASN A 434 11.71 25.76 -56.72
CA ASN A 434 11.95 25.60 -58.16
C ASN A 434 12.24 24.15 -58.62
N ARG A 435 11.20 23.39 -58.81
CA ARG A 435 11.26 22.25 -59.74
C ARG A 435 11.56 22.79 -61.12
N PRO A 436 12.64 22.35 -61.79
CA PRO A 436 12.85 22.70 -63.19
C PRO A 436 11.66 22.16 -63.99
N THR A 437 10.96 23.03 -64.70
CA THR A 437 9.88 22.64 -65.59
C THR A 437 10.48 21.76 -66.70
N LEU A 438 10.23 20.45 -66.64
CA LEU A 438 10.52 19.56 -67.72
C LEU A 438 9.72 19.96 -68.94
N LYS A 439 10.37 20.57 -69.95
CA LYS A 439 9.78 20.81 -71.28
C LYS A 439 9.69 19.48 -71.96
N LEU A 440 8.46 18.97 -72.17
CA LEU A 440 8.21 17.78 -72.99
C LEU A 440 8.68 18.06 -74.43
N PRO A 441 9.35 17.11 -75.08
CA PRO A 441 9.72 17.23 -76.51
C PRO A 441 8.45 17.35 -77.38
N LYS A 442 8.47 18.30 -78.32
CA LYS A 442 7.40 18.48 -79.30
C LYS A 442 7.26 17.22 -80.13
N LEU A 443 6.06 16.66 -80.20
CA LEU A 443 5.67 15.59 -81.09
C LEU A 443 5.86 16.08 -82.56
N LYS A 444 6.66 15.36 -83.33
CA LYS A 444 6.75 15.52 -84.79
C LYS A 444 5.80 14.50 -85.47
N LYS A 445 4.91 15.01 -86.35
CA LYS A 445 4.08 14.15 -87.22
C LYS A 445 4.99 13.40 -88.19
N VAL A 446 4.90 12.09 -88.21
CA VAL A 446 5.54 11.26 -89.23
C VAL A 446 4.61 11.24 -90.44
N GLU A 447 5.00 11.83 -91.57
CA GLU A 447 4.26 11.71 -92.85
C GLU A 447 4.71 10.38 -93.52
N ALA A 448 3.70 9.70 -94.15
CA ALA A 448 3.87 8.41 -94.80
C ALA A 448 4.64 8.53 -96.13
#